data_556744c0d9d8249e464e1baea23ad605
#
_entry.id   556744c0d9d8249e464e1baea23ad605
#
_cell.length_a   1.000
_cell.length_b   1.000
_cell.length_c   1.000
_cell.angle_alpha   90.00
_cell.angle_beta   90.00
_cell.angle_gamma   90.00
#
_symmetry.space_group_name_H-M   'P 1'
#
loop_
_entity.id
_entity.type
_entity.pdbx_description
1 polymer ?
#
loop_
_entity_poly.entity_id
_entity_poly.type
_entity_poly.pdbx_seq_one_letter_code
_entity_poly.pdbx_strand_id
1 'polypeptide(L)'
;MQEDDAKSSEQWRKIARYAVSCPSPHNTQPFRLRILNDREAEIVFLPRRGLYVADPEGRFTWLTAGIFAEICSIAAHGLGFELDCATDFSPMYKGGDTQTPQVISRLTLRPAIAPIADFDPLLILDRHTSRLPYDGRAIPQTLLG
;
A
#
# COMPACT_ATOMS: atom_id res chain seq x y z
N MET A 1 -16.71 -21.34 -15.32
CA MET A 1 -15.34 -20.75 -15.29
C MET A 1 -15.33 -19.23 -15.28
N GLN A 2 -16.44 -18.55 -15.62
CA GLN A 2 -16.52 -17.07 -15.58
C GLN A 2 -17.07 -16.48 -14.27
N GLU A 3 -17.84 -17.21 -13.48
CA GLU A 3 -18.40 -16.74 -12.21
C GLU A 3 -17.36 -16.75 -11.05
N ASP A 4 -16.42 -17.68 -11.04
CA ASP A 4 -15.35 -17.74 -10.06
C ASP A 4 -14.32 -16.62 -10.27
N ASP A 5 -13.99 -16.27 -11.50
CA ASP A 5 -13.09 -15.14 -11.80
C ASP A 5 -13.68 -13.78 -11.37
N ALA A 6 -15.00 -13.61 -11.48
CA ALA A 6 -15.66 -12.38 -11.05
C ALA A 6 -15.69 -12.25 -9.51
N LYS A 7 -15.86 -13.38 -8.80
CA LYS A 7 -15.92 -13.41 -7.34
C LYS A 7 -14.54 -13.28 -6.71
N SER A 8 -13.51 -13.81 -7.35
CA SER A 8 -12.14 -13.85 -6.90
C SER A 8 -11.44 -12.48 -7.02
N SER A 9 -11.76 -11.70 -8.04
CA SER A 9 -11.28 -10.32 -8.13
C SER A 9 -11.92 -9.36 -7.11
N GLU A 10 -12.99 -9.77 -6.42
CA GLU A 10 -13.72 -8.93 -5.47
C GLU A 10 -12.88 -8.60 -4.22
N GLN A 11 -12.13 -9.56 -3.66
CA GLN A 11 -11.29 -9.32 -2.49
C GLN A 11 -10.19 -8.29 -2.81
N TRP A 12 -9.53 -8.47 -3.93
CA TRP A 12 -8.52 -7.51 -4.40
C TRP A 12 -9.11 -6.12 -4.70
N ARG A 13 -10.35 -6.05 -5.21
CA ARG A 13 -11.03 -4.77 -5.40
C ARG A 13 -11.33 -4.08 -4.07
N LYS A 14 -11.71 -4.84 -3.03
CA LYS A 14 -11.90 -4.30 -1.68
C LYS A 14 -10.57 -3.79 -1.12
N ILE A 15 -9.48 -4.56 -1.22
CA ILE A 15 -8.14 -4.14 -0.81
C ILE A 15 -7.71 -2.88 -1.57
N ALA A 16 -7.91 -2.83 -2.89
CA ALA A 16 -7.54 -1.69 -3.71
C ALA A 16 -8.24 -0.38 -3.27
N ARG A 17 -9.46 -0.45 -2.74
CA ARG A 17 -10.17 0.74 -2.21
C ARG A 17 -9.42 1.39 -1.05
N TYR A 18 -8.75 0.60 -0.22
CA TYR A 18 -7.89 1.12 0.85
C TYR A 18 -6.53 1.56 0.30
N ALA A 19 -5.96 0.79 -0.60
CA ALA A 19 -4.64 1.07 -1.17
C ALA A 19 -4.56 2.43 -1.89
N VAL A 20 -5.64 2.89 -2.53
CA VAL A 20 -5.68 4.21 -3.17
C VAL A 20 -5.61 5.37 -2.17
N SER A 21 -5.87 5.13 -0.88
CA SER A 21 -5.73 6.12 0.19
C SER A 21 -4.30 6.24 0.73
N CYS A 22 -3.35 5.47 0.17
CA CYS A 22 -1.96 5.52 0.56
C CYS A 22 -1.40 6.94 0.43
N PRO A 23 -0.85 7.53 1.51
CA PRO A 23 -0.17 8.81 1.41
C PRO A 23 1.09 8.68 0.56
N SER A 24 1.39 9.69 -0.23
CA SER A 24 2.63 9.76 -0.99
C SER A 24 3.16 11.19 -1.02
N PRO A 25 4.49 11.39 -1.16
CA PRO A 25 5.07 12.72 -1.27
C PRO A 25 4.41 13.48 -2.41
N HIS A 26 4.05 14.75 -2.16
CA HIS A 26 3.30 15.58 -3.09
C HIS A 26 2.04 14.94 -3.70
N ASN A 27 1.52 13.87 -3.06
CA ASN A 27 0.38 13.09 -3.54
C ASN A 27 0.57 12.56 -4.97
N THR A 28 1.78 12.19 -5.34
CA THR A 28 2.11 11.68 -6.69
C THR A 28 1.50 10.31 -6.96
N GLN A 29 1.17 9.55 -5.91
CA GLN A 29 0.57 8.21 -6.01
C GLN A 29 1.30 7.32 -7.03
N PRO A 30 2.58 7.00 -6.80
CA PRO A 30 3.41 6.33 -7.80
C PRO A 30 3.17 4.83 -7.88
N PHE A 31 2.25 4.27 -7.08
CA PHE A 31 1.99 2.83 -7.03
C PHE A 31 0.60 2.46 -7.55
N ARG A 32 0.51 1.24 -8.08
CA ARG A 32 -0.75 0.61 -8.49
C ARG A 32 -0.76 -0.83 -8.04
N LEU A 33 -1.95 -1.30 -7.69
CA LEU A 33 -2.22 -2.72 -7.50
C LEU A 33 -2.65 -3.30 -8.86
N ARG A 34 -1.90 -4.29 -9.36
CA ARG A 34 -2.23 -5.06 -10.56
C ARG A 34 -2.69 -6.44 -10.14
N ILE A 35 -3.97 -6.73 -10.32
CA ILE A 35 -4.58 -8.01 -9.98
C ILE A 35 -4.22 -9.01 -11.08
N LEU A 36 -3.67 -10.16 -10.71
CA LEU A 36 -3.29 -11.24 -11.63
C LEU A 36 -4.36 -12.34 -11.65
N ASN A 37 -4.84 -12.71 -10.48
CA ASN A 37 -5.89 -13.71 -10.27
C ASN A 37 -6.53 -13.52 -8.88
N ASP A 38 -7.32 -14.47 -8.42
CA ASP A 38 -8.01 -14.41 -7.12
C ASP A 38 -7.08 -14.41 -5.91
N ARG A 39 -5.88 -14.94 -6.03
CA ARG A 39 -4.92 -15.07 -4.94
C ARG A 39 -3.69 -14.18 -5.08
N GLU A 40 -3.41 -13.71 -6.27
CA GLU A 40 -2.18 -13.01 -6.57
C GLU A 40 -2.43 -11.63 -7.16
N ALA A 41 -1.64 -10.69 -6.70
CA ALA A 41 -1.54 -9.34 -7.26
C ALA A 41 -0.09 -8.86 -7.22
N GLU A 42 0.17 -7.72 -7.82
CA GLU A 42 1.48 -7.09 -7.81
C GLU A 42 1.34 -5.61 -7.45
N ILE A 43 2.34 -5.12 -6.71
CA ILE A 43 2.53 -3.68 -6.57
C ILE A 43 3.44 -3.23 -7.70
N VAL A 44 2.93 -2.30 -8.49
CA VAL A 44 3.62 -1.75 -9.65
C VAL A 44 3.99 -0.30 -9.38
N PHE A 45 5.28 0.01 -9.45
CA PHE A 45 5.80 1.37 -9.44
C PHE A 45 5.67 2.00 -10.82
N LEU A 46 5.23 3.25 -10.85
CA LEU A 46 5.09 4.07 -12.07
C LEU A 46 6.20 5.14 -12.09
N PRO A 47 7.33 4.91 -12.75
CA PRO A 47 8.47 5.81 -12.71
C PRO A 47 8.13 7.24 -13.13
N ARG A 48 7.24 7.42 -14.10
CA ARG A 48 6.76 8.75 -14.55
C ARG A 48 6.15 9.61 -13.43
N ARG A 49 5.82 9.01 -12.28
CA ARG A 49 5.30 9.68 -11.09
C ARG A 49 6.34 9.82 -9.99
N GLY A 50 7.59 9.45 -10.25
CA GLY A 50 8.70 9.63 -9.35
C GLY A 50 9.06 11.11 -9.15
N LEU A 51 9.65 11.42 -8.01
CA LEU A 51 10.05 12.79 -7.63
C LEU A 51 11.56 12.96 -7.77
N TYR A 52 12.10 12.78 -8.95
CA TYR A 52 13.55 12.72 -9.19
C TYR A 52 14.33 13.97 -8.78
N VAL A 53 13.66 15.11 -8.64
CA VAL A 53 14.27 16.35 -8.16
C VAL A 53 14.14 16.50 -6.64
N ALA A 54 12.95 16.23 -6.09
CA ALA A 54 12.67 16.39 -4.67
C ALA A 54 13.07 15.17 -3.83
N ASP A 55 13.15 13.99 -4.44
CA ASP A 55 13.51 12.70 -3.83
C ASP A 55 14.47 11.94 -4.76
N PRO A 56 15.68 12.49 -5.03
CA PRO A 56 16.59 11.91 -6.04
C PRO A 56 17.09 10.51 -5.70
N GLU A 57 17.15 10.16 -4.41
CA GLU A 57 17.53 8.82 -3.94
C GLU A 57 16.33 7.89 -3.77
N GLY A 58 15.10 8.39 -3.93
CA GLY A 58 13.89 7.61 -3.81
C GLY A 58 13.50 7.21 -2.38
N ARG A 59 14.08 7.83 -1.35
CA ARG A 59 13.87 7.43 0.06
C ARG A 59 12.41 7.53 0.47
N PHE A 60 11.76 8.63 0.17
CA PHE A 60 10.34 8.82 0.47
C PHE A 60 9.45 7.95 -0.42
N THR A 61 9.88 7.68 -1.64
CA THR A 61 9.18 6.77 -2.55
C THR A 61 9.25 5.34 -2.04
N TRP A 62 10.41 4.89 -1.53
CA TRP A 62 10.55 3.57 -0.91
C TRP A 62 9.73 3.43 0.36
N LEU A 63 9.72 4.46 1.22
CA LEU A 63 8.86 4.49 2.39
C LEU A 63 7.38 4.36 1.99
N THR A 64 6.96 5.08 0.95
CA THR A 64 5.60 5.00 0.42
C THR A 64 5.27 3.61 -0.11
N ALA A 65 6.23 2.90 -0.72
CA ALA A 65 6.02 1.51 -1.17
C ALA A 65 5.72 0.58 0.01
N GLY A 66 6.47 0.74 1.12
CA GLY A 66 6.21 0.00 2.36
C GLY A 66 4.83 0.31 2.95
N ILE A 67 4.46 1.59 3.02
CA ILE A 67 3.13 2.01 3.49
C ILE A 67 2.02 1.42 2.60
N PHE A 68 2.22 1.41 1.28
CA PHE A 68 1.24 0.84 0.35
C PHE A 68 1.05 -0.66 0.58
N ALA A 69 2.13 -1.41 0.78
CA ALA A 69 2.08 -2.84 1.09
C ALA A 69 1.38 -3.10 2.43
N GLU A 70 1.69 -2.30 3.47
CA GLU A 70 1.08 -2.41 4.79
C GLU A 70 -0.43 -2.12 4.75
N ILE A 71 -0.85 -1.10 4.02
CA ILE A 71 -2.29 -0.82 3.81
C ILE A 71 -2.99 -2.02 3.16
N CYS A 72 -2.35 -2.66 2.18
CA CYS A 72 -2.89 -3.88 1.58
C CYS A 72 -3.01 -5.02 2.60
N SER A 73 -2.03 -5.16 3.50
CA SER A 73 -2.03 -6.17 4.57
C SER A 73 -3.17 -5.94 5.56
N ILE A 74 -3.28 -4.74 6.12
CA ILE A 74 -4.36 -4.38 7.05
C ILE A 74 -5.74 -4.61 6.40
N ALA A 75 -5.90 -4.20 5.14
CA ALA A 75 -7.15 -4.41 4.41
C ALA A 75 -7.45 -5.91 4.18
N ALA A 76 -6.43 -6.73 3.88
CA ALA A 76 -6.57 -8.18 3.74
C ALA A 76 -6.97 -8.84 5.07
N HIS A 77 -6.34 -8.43 6.19
CA HIS A 77 -6.66 -8.90 7.53
C HIS A 77 -8.12 -8.61 7.89
N GLY A 78 -8.61 -7.41 7.62
CA GLY A 78 -10.01 -7.05 7.81
C GLY A 78 -11.01 -7.86 6.96
N LEU A 79 -10.54 -8.55 5.92
CA LEU A 79 -11.32 -9.47 5.10
C LEU A 79 -11.12 -10.94 5.47
N GLY A 80 -10.34 -11.24 6.50
CA GLY A 80 -10.03 -12.60 6.96
C GLY A 80 -8.96 -13.33 6.13
N PHE A 81 -8.04 -12.58 5.53
CA PHE A 81 -6.91 -13.12 4.76
C PHE A 81 -5.58 -12.66 5.35
N GLU A 82 -4.59 -13.55 5.34
CA GLU A 82 -3.19 -13.21 5.46
C GLU A 82 -2.66 -12.75 4.10
N LEU A 83 -1.73 -11.80 4.12
CA LEU A 83 -1.08 -11.29 2.92
C LEU A 83 0.42 -11.54 2.97
N ASP A 84 0.90 -12.45 2.15
CA ASP A 84 2.35 -12.57 1.91
C ASP A 84 2.78 -11.49 0.92
N CYS A 85 3.86 -10.80 1.25
CA CYS A 85 4.43 -9.75 0.41
C CYS A 85 5.90 -10.03 0.12
N ALA A 86 6.20 -10.51 -1.08
CA ALA A 86 7.57 -10.67 -1.57
C ALA A 86 7.99 -9.41 -2.32
N THR A 87 8.85 -8.59 -1.70
CA THR A 87 9.24 -7.28 -2.21
C THR A 87 10.68 -7.26 -2.70
N ASP A 88 10.88 -6.66 -3.88
CA ASP A 88 12.19 -6.28 -4.41
C ASP A 88 12.15 -4.82 -4.87
N PHE A 89 12.72 -3.93 -4.08
CA PHE A 89 12.84 -2.50 -4.43
C PHE A 89 13.98 -2.20 -5.40
N SER A 90 14.78 -3.18 -5.76
CA SER A 90 15.95 -3.00 -6.61
C SER A 90 15.65 -2.40 -7.99
N PRO A 91 14.48 -2.60 -8.61
CA PRO A 91 14.14 -1.96 -9.89
C PRO A 91 13.90 -0.46 -9.79
N MET A 92 13.46 0.03 -8.62
CA MET A 92 13.09 1.43 -8.46
C MET A 92 14.31 2.34 -8.61
N TYR A 93 14.16 3.45 -9.33
CA TYR A 93 15.18 4.46 -9.55
C TYR A 93 16.44 3.96 -10.32
N LYS A 94 16.42 2.77 -10.90
CA LYS A 94 17.50 2.27 -11.74
C LYS A 94 17.28 2.58 -13.22
N GLY A 95 18.35 2.93 -13.91
CA GLY A 95 18.44 2.87 -15.37
C GLY A 95 17.85 4.00 -16.17
N GLY A 96 17.40 5.10 -15.57
CA GLY A 96 16.94 6.28 -16.31
C GLY A 96 15.63 6.11 -17.11
N ASP A 97 15.06 4.90 -17.19
CA ASP A 97 13.75 4.69 -17.82
C ASP A 97 12.64 5.13 -16.87
N THR A 98 12.02 6.26 -17.21
CA THR A 98 10.90 6.82 -16.46
C THR A 98 9.53 6.44 -17.04
N GLN A 99 9.49 5.64 -18.08
CA GLN A 99 8.25 5.31 -18.77
C GLN A 99 7.72 3.92 -18.41
N THR A 100 8.60 2.93 -18.30
CA THR A 100 8.20 1.53 -18.12
C THR A 100 7.78 1.25 -16.67
N PRO A 101 6.53 0.83 -16.41
CA PRO A 101 6.09 0.39 -15.10
C PRO A 101 6.95 -0.78 -14.58
N GLN A 102 7.28 -0.77 -13.29
CA GLN A 102 8.18 -1.74 -12.65
C GLN A 102 7.42 -2.50 -11.56
N VAL A 103 7.46 -3.83 -11.59
CA VAL A 103 6.95 -4.66 -10.50
C VAL A 103 7.95 -4.62 -9.35
N ILE A 104 7.46 -4.23 -8.17
CA ILE A 104 8.30 -4.13 -6.95
C ILE A 104 7.88 -5.11 -5.86
N SER A 105 6.67 -5.66 -5.93
CA SER A 105 6.21 -6.65 -4.96
C SER A 105 5.24 -7.61 -5.63
N ARG A 106 5.33 -8.87 -5.22
CA ARG A 106 4.29 -9.87 -5.47
C ARG A 106 3.55 -10.14 -4.19
N LEU A 107 2.23 -10.10 -4.27
CA LEU A 107 1.31 -10.27 -3.15
C LEU A 107 0.55 -11.59 -3.34
N THR A 108 0.42 -12.35 -2.25
CA THR A 108 -0.37 -13.59 -2.26
C THR A 108 -1.35 -13.60 -1.08
N LEU A 109 -2.64 -13.74 -1.36
CA LEU A 109 -3.68 -13.90 -0.35
C LEU A 109 -3.80 -15.35 0.08
N ARG A 110 -3.83 -15.57 1.39
CA ARG A 110 -4.15 -16.86 2.02
C ARG A 110 -5.30 -16.68 3.00
N PRO A 111 -6.30 -17.59 3.04
CA PRO A 111 -7.30 -17.56 4.09
C PRO A 111 -6.61 -17.61 5.45
N ALA A 112 -6.98 -16.74 6.37
CA ALA A 112 -6.46 -16.77 7.73
C ALA A 112 -6.99 -18.02 8.46
N ILE A 113 -6.11 -18.71 9.19
CA ILE A 113 -6.46 -19.89 9.98
C ILE A 113 -7.20 -19.51 11.27
N ALA A 114 -6.90 -18.30 11.78
CA ALA A 114 -7.50 -17.72 12.98
C ALA A 114 -7.78 -16.23 12.74
N PRO A 115 -8.66 -15.59 13.55
CA PRO A 115 -8.84 -14.14 13.49
C PRO A 115 -7.51 -13.43 13.69
N ILE A 116 -7.20 -12.49 12.78
CA ILE A 116 -5.99 -11.68 12.86
C ILE A 116 -6.33 -10.44 13.69
N ALA A 117 -5.62 -10.26 14.81
CA ALA A 117 -5.68 -9.04 15.59
C ALA A 117 -4.82 -7.97 14.89
N ASP A 118 -5.47 -7.02 14.24
CA ASP A 118 -4.82 -5.94 13.52
C ASP A 118 -5.66 -4.66 13.65
N PHE A 119 -5.20 -3.58 13.03
CA PHE A 119 -5.93 -2.32 13.00
C PHE A 119 -7.23 -2.44 12.19
N ASP A 120 -8.25 -1.68 12.62
CA ASP A 120 -9.47 -1.54 11.83
C ASP A 120 -9.13 -0.88 10.48
N PRO A 121 -9.41 -1.53 9.34
CA PRO A 121 -9.14 -0.96 8.02
C PRO A 121 -9.82 0.40 7.78
N LEU A 122 -10.93 0.68 8.44
CA LEU A 122 -11.63 1.97 8.33
C LEU A 122 -10.74 3.15 8.76
N LEU A 123 -9.80 2.94 9.69
CA LEU A 123 -8.85 3.96 10.10
C LEU A 123 -7.97 4.46 8.94
N ILE A 124 -7.76 3.62 7.92
CA ILE A 124 -7.02 4.02 6.71
C ILE A 124 -7.77 5.12 5.96
N LEU A 125 -9.10 5.02 5.90
CA LEU A 125 -9.94 5.99 5.19
C LEU A 125 -10.10 7.29 5.98
N ASP A 126 -10.11 7.19 7.32
CA ASP A 126 -10.21 8.35 8.23
C ASP A 126 -8.87 9.08 8.40
N ARG A 127 -7.76 8.42 8.03
CA ARG A 127 -6.44 9.01 8.10
C ARG A 127 -6.32 10.23 7.17
N HIS A 128 -5.86 11.33 7.72
CA HIS A 128 -5.50 12.51 6.95
C HIS A 128 -4.23 13.16 7.50
N THR A 129 -3.55 13.92 6.68
CA THR A 129 -2.35 14.65 7.06
C THR A 129 -2.75 16.01 7.62
N SER A 130 -2.51 16.23 8.92
CA SER A 130 -2.65 17.56 9.50
C SER A 130 -1.58 18.49 8.93
N ARG A 131 -2.00 19.67 8.49
CA ARG A 131 -1.12 20.74 8.01
C ARG A 131 -1.18 21.98 8.91
N LEU A 132 -1.96 21.88 9.99
CA LEU A 132 -2.04 22.91 11.00
C LEU A 132 -0.86 22.80 11.97
N PRO A 133 -0.35 23.92 12.52
CA PRO A 133 0.63 23.87 13.57
C PRO A 133 0.03 23.16 14.82
N TYR A 134 0.88 22.45 15.54
CA TYR A 134 0.49 21.89 16.84
C TYR A 134 0.19 23.02 17.82
N ASP A 135 -0.75 22.80 18.72
CA ASP A 135 -1.19 23.80 19.73
C ASP A 135 -0.19 23.95 20.89
N GLY A 136 0.89 23.18 20.88
CA GLY A 136 1.94 23.21 21.91
C GLY A 136 1.57 22.55 23.24
N ARG A 137 0.39 21.90 23.33
CA ARG A 137 0.00 21.17 24.53
C ARG A 137 0.86 19.91 24.71
N ALA A 138 1.25 19.67 25.96
CA ALA A 138 1.92 18.43 26.30
C ALA A 138 0.98 17.22 26.06
N ILE A 139 1.53 16.15 25.52
CA ILE A 139 0.80 14.89 25.40
C ILE A 139 0.57 14.35 26.83
N PRO A 140 -0.69 14.05 27.21
CA PRO A 140 -0.97 13.46 28.52
C PRO A 140 -0.16 12.16 28.73
N GLN A 141 0.41 11.98 29.91
CA GLN A 141 1.21 10.80 30.23
C GLN A 141 0.42 9.49 30.03
N THR A 142 -0.90 9.54 30.21
CA THR A 142 -1.80 8.39 29.99
C THR A 142 -1.87 7.91 28.53
N LEU A 143 -1.41 8.73 27.58
CA LEU A 143 -1.35 8.37 26.15
C LEU A 143 0.04 7.90 25.70
N LEU A 144 1.04 8.02 26.59
CA LEU A 144 2.43 7.63 26.27
C LEU A 144 2.76 6.19 26.68
N GLY A 145 1.80 5.46 27.30
CA GLY A 145 1.90 4.05 27.69
C GLY A 145 2.63 3.83 28.96
#